data_19200cd2c9d6f17286bc3e5b1ad0e9bd
#
_entry.id   19200cd2c9d6f17286bc3e5b1ad0e9bd
#
_cell.length_a   1.000
_cell.length_b   1.000
_cell.length_c   1.000
_cell.angle_alpha   90.00
_cell.angle_beta   90.00
_cell.angle_gamma   90.00
#
_symmetry.space_group_name_H-M   'P 1'
#
loop_
_entity.id
_entity.type
_entity.pdbx_description
1 polymer ?
#
loop_
_entity_poly.entity_id
_entity_poly.type
_entity_poly.pdbx_seq_one_letter_code
_entity_poly.pdbx_strand_id
1 'polypeptide(L)'
;MKTDMTQGKPVKVLLGFTIPVFIGNVFQQFYNMVDAVVVGKFVGTKALAAVGSTGTIIFLIIGFLLGLTAGFTVLTAQKYGAGKMEEMRQTVGNALILTALISAVMTAVSMTGMHALLKFMHTPDDIFRDAYAYVMIICGGIFAQALYNILASILRALGNSKVPLYFLILSAMLNIVLDLVFIIVFKLGAPGAAWATIISQGVSGVLCLVYIWRFVPELRMKKEDWYFRRNLAAKQIGVGIPMGLQYSITAIGTMMVQSALNMLGSYAVAAFTAGSKIEQIFTQAFVAQGTASATYNAQNIGAGKLERVREGFRASHFIGIVYSVVVGGFLFFAGKYFAYLFISDNIEEVLPMVAIYVKCVALFFIPLYFVNVLRNGIQGMGYGLLPMMAGVAELAGRGITATIAAGKSSYIGTCLASPVAWIFASVLLWVMYFYVMKDMARKLYGTNKL
;
A
#
# COMPACT_ATOMS: atom_id res chain seq x y z
N MET A 1 3.13 -15.48 -18.22
CA MET A 1 4.33 -15.96 -17.52
C MET A 1 4.05 -15.96 -16.03
N LYS A 2 3.71 -17.09 -15.47
CA LYS A 2 3.47 -17.27 -14.03
C LYS A 2 4.75 -17.78 -13.38
N THR A 3 5.07 -17.30 -12.20
CA THR A 3 6.18 -17.80 -11.39
C THR A 3 5.61 -18.75 -10.35
N ASP A 4 5.97 -20.04 -10.43
CA ASP A 4 5.63 -21.00 -9.39
C ASP A 4 6.48 -20.71 -8.14
N MET A 5 5.83 -20.20 -7.09
CA MET A 5 6.49 -19.82 -5.84
C MET A 5 6.93 -21.05 -5.02
N THR A 6 6.42 -22.25 -5.37
CA THR A 6 6.70 -23.48 -4.62
C THR A 6 7.93 -24.23 -5.13
N GLN A 7 8.61 -23.71 -6.19
CA GLN A 7 9.77 -24.33 -6.82
C GLN A 7 10.89 -23.32 -7.07
N GLY A 8 12.07 -23.80 -7.38
CA GLY A 8 13.25 -22.99 -7.70
C GLY A 8 13.93 -22.33 -6.50
N LYS A 9 15.01 -21.59 -6.75
CA LYS A 9 15.79 -20.89 -5.69
C LYS A 9 14.98 -19.70 -5.14
N PRO A 10 14.73 -19.60 -3.81
CA PRO A 10 13.88 -18.55 -3.23
C PRO A 10 14.27 -17.13 -3.64
N VAL A 11 15.58 -16.81 -3.63
CA VAL A 11 16.08 -15.48 -4.03
C VAL A 11 15.64 -15.10 -5.46
N LYS A 12 15.81 -16.04 -6.43
CA LYS A 12 15.46 -15.79 -7.84
C LYS A 12 13.94 -15.62 -8.02
N VAL A 13 13.17 -16.43 -7.32
CA VAL A 13 11.70 -16.41 -7.36
C VAL A 13 11.18 -15.09 -6.77
N LEU A 14 11.68 -14.72 -5.59
CA LEU A 14 11.29 -13.49 -4.91
C LEU A 14 11.66 -12.24 -5.72
N LEU A 15 12.91 -12.15 -6.20
CA LEU A 15 13.34 -11.00 -7.02
C LEU A 15 12.55 -10.90 -8.33
N GLY A 16 12.31 -12.05 -9.01
CA GLY A 16 11.54 -12.09 -10.24
C GLY A 16 10.09 -11.59 -10.08
N PHE A 17 9.53 -11.71 -8.87
CA PHE A 17 8.21 -11.19 -8.53
C PHE A 17 8.27 -9.75 -7.99
N THR A 18 9.26 -9.43 -7.14
CA THR A 18 9.41 -8.12 -6.50
C THR A 18 9.68 -7.01 -7.51
N ILE A 19 10.57 -7.27 -8.50
CA ILE A 19 10.97 -6.23 -9.46
C ILE A 19 9.77 -5.66 -10.25
N PRO A 20 8.88 -6.47 -10.86
CA PRO A 20 7.70 -5.92 -11.52
C PRO A 20 6.76 -5.15 -10.56
N VAL A 21 6.57 -5.62 -9.32
CA VAL A 21 5.74 -4.92 -8.33
C VAL A 21 6.39 -3.58 -7.94
N PHE A 22 7.70 -3.56 -7.72
CA PHE A 22 8.45 -2.34 -7.42
C PHE A 22 8.33 -1.31 -8.54
N ILE A 23 8.57 -1.73 -9.79
CA ILE A 23 8.41 -0.86 -10.97
C ILE A 23 7.00 -0.28 -11.01
N GLY A 24 5.97 -1.12 -10.81
CA GLY A 24 4.58 -0.67 -10.78
C GLY A 24 4.31 0.36 -9.70
N ASN A 25 4.79 0.12 -8.48
CA ASN A 25 4.63 1.06 -7.38
C ASN A 25 5.32 2.41 -7.64
N VAL A 26 6.53 2.38 -8.22
CA VAL A 26 7.26 3.61 -8.60
C VAL A 26 6.50 4.37 -9.69
N PHE A 27 6.01 3.68 -10.73
CA PHE A 27 5.15 4.32 -11.75
C PHE A 27 3.90 4.93 -11.15
N GLN A 28 3.29 4.29 -10.16
CA GLN A 28 2.14 4.84 -9.45
C GLN A 28 2.47 6.13 -8.70
N GLN A 29 3.65 6.22 -8.08
CA GLN A 29 4.09 7.46 -7.44
C GLN A 29 4.31 8.58 -8.47
N PHE A 30 4.93 8.25 -9.61
CA PHE A 30 5.15 9.23 -10.66
C PHE A 30 3.84 9.78 -11.23
N TYR A 31 2.86 8.94 -11.54
CA TYR A 31 1.62 9.47 -12.09
C TYR A 31 0.85 10.33 -11.07
N ASN A 32 0.86 9.98 -9.78
CA ASN A 32 0.28 10.83 -8.74
C ASN A 32 0.95 12.21 -8.68
N MET A 33 2.27 12.26 -8.92
CA MET A 33 2.99 13.55 -9.02
C MET A 33 2.57 14.34 -10.26
N VAL A 34 2.46 13.66 -11.41
CA VAL A 34 2.03 14.30 -12.68
C VAL A 34 0.63 14.86 -12.54
N ASP A 35 -0.30 14.12 -11.96
CA ASP A 35 -1.67 14.55 -11.67
C ASP A 35 -1.68 15.84 -10.84
N ALA A 36 -0.93 15.89 -9.74
CA ALA A 36 -0.81 17.09 -8.91
C ALA A 36 -0.20 18.29 -9.68
N VAL A 37 0.81 18.04 -10.54
CA VAL A 37 1.44 19.08 -11.37
C VAL A 37 0.44 19.61 -12.40
N VAL A 38 -0.31 18.73 -13.07
CA VAL A 38 -1.30 19.13 -14.07
C VAL A 38 -2.39 19.97 -13.42
N VAL A 39 -2.95 19.53 -12.29
CA VAL A 39 -3.96 20.30 -11.54
C VAL A 39 -3.38 21.66 -11.10
N GLY A 40 -2.21 21.67 -10.48
CA GLY A 40 -1.59 22.91 -9.99
C GLY A 40 -1.28 23.92 -11.08
N LYS A 41 -0.75 23.45 -12.23
CA LYS A 41 -0.30 24.32 -13.32
C LYS A 41 -1.46 24.83 -14.20
N PHE A 42 -2.47 24.00 -14.48
CA PHE A 42 -3.52 24.32 -15.43
C PHE A 42 -4.85 24.76 -14.78
N VAL A 43 -5.12 24.36 -13.54
CA VAL A 43 -6.33 24.78 -12.82
C VAL A 43 -6.01 25.87 -11.80
N GLY A 44 -4.84 25.76 -11.12
CA GLY A 44 -4.35 26.75 -10.18
C GLY A 44 -4.20 26.24 -8.76
N THR A 45 -3.63 27.10 -7.91
CA THR A 45 -3.24 26.76 -6.52
C THR A 45 -4.42 26.38 -5.64
N LYS A 46 -5.60 26.98 -5.83
CA LYS A 46 -6.81 26.63 -5.06
C LYS A 46 -7.29 25.21 -5.36
N ALA A 47 -7.28 24.81 -6.63
CA ALA A 47 -7.65 23.45 -7.01
C ALA A 47 -6.64 22.42 -6.49
N LEU A 48 -5.34 22.73 -6.53
CA LEU A 48 -4.30 21.89 -5.94
C LEU A 48 -4.48 21.76 -4.42
N ALA A 49 -4.82 22.84 -3.74
CA ALA A 49 -5.12 22.83 -2.31
C ALA A 49 -6.38 22.00 -2.00
N ALA A 50 -7.41 22.07 -2.85
CA ALA A 50 -8.62 21.25 -2.73
C ALA A 50 -8.31 19.76 -2.84
N VAL A 51 -7.55 19.35 -3.88
CA VAL A 51 -7.10 17.96 -4.05
C VAL A 51 -6.21 17.52 -2.88
N GLY A 52 -5.28 18.36 -2.46
CA GLY A 52 -4.36 18.07 -1.35
C GLY A 52 -5.08 17.88 0.00
N SER A 53 -6.10 18.70 0.28
CA SER A 53 -6.88 18.62 1.53
C SER A 53 -7.67 17.31 1.64
N THR A 54 -8.05 16.70 0.53
CA THR A 54 -8.75 15.40 0.49
C THR A 54 -7.82 14.19 0.52
N GLY A 55 -6.51 14.40 0.34
CA GLY A 55 -5.51 13.33 0.20
C GLY A 55 -5.53 12.32 1.33
N THR A 56 -5.67 12.75 2.58
CA THR A 56 -5.74 11.86 3.74
C THR A 56 -7.01 11.00 3.74
N ILE A 57 -8.14 11.57 3.35
CA ILE A 57 -9.42 10.84 3.24
C ILE A 57 -9.31 9.76 2.16
N ILE A 58 -8.76 10.14 1.01
CA ILE A 58 -8.54 9.22 -0.11
C ILE A 58 -7.58 8.11 0.29
N PHE A 59 -6.49 8.44 0.99
CA PHE A 59 -5.54 7.43 1.49
C PHE A 59 -6.22 6.45 2.46
N LEU A 60 -7.10 6.92 3.34
CA LEU A 60 -7.88 6.05 4.23
C LEU A 60 -8.77 5.09 3.44
N ILE A 61 -9.56 5.60 2.50
CA ILE A 61 -10.53 4.82 1.73
C ILE A 61 -9.81 3.84 0.79
N ILE A 62 -8.88 4.33 -0.01
CA ILE A 62 -8.18 3.50 -1.00
C ILE A 62 -7.18 2.56 -0.34
N GLY A 63 -6.48 3.01 0.69
CA GLY A 63 -5.57 2.16 1.47
C GLY A 63 -6.31 1.00 2.14
N PHE A 64 -7.47 1.27 2.75
CA PHE A 64 -8.33 0.22 3.29
C PHE A 64 -8.73 -0.81 2.21
N LEU A 65 -9.14 -0.33 1.03
CA LEU A 65 -9.52 -1.18 -0.10
C LEU A 65 -8.34 -2.03 -0.61
N LEU A 66 -7.14 -1.45 -0.70
CA LEU A 66 -5.91 -2.17 -1.08
C LEU A 66 -5.59 -3.30 -0.11
N GLY A 67 -5.60 -3.02 1.19
CA GLY A 67 -5.37 -4.03 2.23
C GLY A 67 -6.42 -5.13 2.21
N LEU A 68 -7.69 -4.75 2.06
CA LEU A 68 -8.82 -5.67 2.01
C LEU A 68 -8.69 -6.64 0.82
N THR A 69 -8.50 -6.14 -0.39
CA THR A 69 -8.37 -6.96 -1.61
C THR A 69 -7.16 -7.86 -1.58
N ALA A 70 -6.02 -7.38 -1.06
CA ALA A 70 -4.84 -8.20 -0.85
C ALA A 70 -5.09 -9.33 0.15
N GLY A 71 -5.75 -9.03 1.27
CA GLY A 71 -6.07 -10.01 2.30
C GLY A 71 -7.05 -11.09 1.83
N PHE A 72 -8.07 -10.73 1.03
CA PHE A 72 -9.00 -11.70 0.47
C PHE A 72 -8.32 -12.73 -0.43
N THR A 73 -7.25 -12.34 -1.11
CA THR A 73 -6.54 -13.23 -2.04
C THR A 73 -5.47 -14.10 -1.38
N VAL A 74 -5.17 -13.92 -0.09
CA VAL A 74 -4.26 -14.81 0.65
C VAL A 74 -4.74 -16.25 0.60
N LEU A 75 -6.02 -16.49 0.88
CA LEU A 75 -6.60 -17.84 0.84
C LEU A 75 -6.58 -18.42 -0.59
N THR A 76 -6.77 -17.58 -1.61
CA THR A 76 -6.64 -17.96 -3.02
C THR A 76 -5.22 -18.44 -3.33
N ALA A 77 -4.19 -17.72 -2.87
CA ALA A 77 -2.80 -18.11 -3.04
C ALA A 77 -2.47 -19.42 -2.33
N GLN A 78 -3.02 -19.65 -1.13
CA GLN A 78 -2.85 -20.90 -0.39
C GLN A 78 -3.49 -22.09 -1.15
N LYS A 79 -4.72 -21.93 -1.65
CA LYS A 79 -5.40 -22.99 -2.42
C LYS A 79 -4.71 -23.26 -3.74
N TYR A 80 -4.19 -22.23 -4.40
CA TYR A 80 -3.38 -22.36 -5.60
C TYR A 80 -2.09 -23.14 -5.32
N GLY A 81 -1.34 -22.78 -4.27
CA GLY A 81 -0.13 -23.49 -3.86
C GLY A 81 -0.38 -24.95 -3.45
N ALA A 82 -1.55 -25.25 -2.90
CA ALA A 82 -2.00 -26.61 -2.59
C ALA A 82 -2.37 -27.45 -3.84
N GLY A 83 -2.40 -26.87 -5.04
CA GLY A 83 -2.88 -27.54 -6.26
C GLY A 83 -4.39 -27.74 -6.31
N LYS A 84 -5.15 -27.20 -5.37
CA LYS A 84 -6.60 -27.37 -5.25
C LYS A 84 -7.37 -26.34 -6.08
N MET A 85 -7.37 -26.52 -7.40
CA MET A 85 -7.88 -25.53 -8.35
C MET A 85 -9.37 -25.20 -8.19
N GLU A 86 -10.19 -26.18 -7.84
CA GLU A 86 -11.62 -25.95 -7.57
C GLU A 86 -11.82 -25.09 -6.32
N GLU A 87 -11.20 -25.45 -5.19
CA GLU A 87 -11.27 -24.66 -3.98
C GLU A 87 -10.71 -23.25 -4.20
N MET A 88 -9.65 -23.11 -5.03
CA MET A 88 -9.08 -21.82 -5.42
C MET A 88 -10.10 -20.96 -6.17
N ARG A 89 -10.82 -21.49 -7.17
CA ARG A 89 -11.88 -20.75 -7.89
C ARG A 89 -13.00 -20.33 -6.95
N GLN A 90 -13.41 -21.19 -6.03
CA GLN A 90 -14.42 -20.85 -5.01
C GLN A 90 -13.96 -19.70 -4.10
N THR A 91 -12.67 -19.64 -3.73
CA THR A 91 -12.13 -18.48 -2.98
C THR A 91 -12.12 -17.22 -3.82
N VAL A 92 -11.86 -17.31 -5.12
CA VAL A 92 -11.92 -16.17 -6.05
C VAL A 92 -13.35 -15.65 -6.18
N GLY A 93 -14.33 -16.51 -6.42
CA GLY A 93 -15.75 -16.11 -6.50
C GLY A 93 -16.21 -15.40 -5.23
N ASN A 94 -15.86 -15.97 -4.09
CA ASN A 94 -16.18 -15.39 -2.78
C ASN A 94 -15.50 -14.02 -2.57
N ALA A 95 -14.22 -13.89 -2.94
CA ALA A 95 -13.48 -12.63 -2.86
C ALA A 95 -14.09 -11.53 -3.74
N LEU A 96 -14.53 -11.88 -4.96
CA LEU A 96 -15.20 -10.94 -5.86
C LEU A 96 -16.53 -10.45 -5.29
N ILE A 97 -17.36 -11.37 -4.74
CA ILE A 97 -18.63 -11.02 -4.09
C ILE A 97 -18.37 -10.12 -2.88
N LEU A 98 -17.45 -10.49 -1.99
CA LEU A 98 -17.10 -9.68 -0.82
C LEU A 98 -16.59 -8.29 -1.22
N THR A 99 -15.74 -8.22 -2.22
CA THR A 99 -15.22 -6.94 -2.71
C THR A 99 -16.35 -6.06 -3.26
N ALA A 100 -17.27 -6.61 -4.03
CA ALA A 100 -18.42 -5.87 -4.55
C ALA A 100 -19.34 -5.36 -3.42
N LEU A 101 -19.66 -6.21 -2.45
CA LEU A 101 -20.49 -5.83 -1.30
C LEU A 101 -19.84 -4.73 -0.46
N ILE A 102 -18.56 -4.90 -0.11
CA ILE A 102 -17.86 -3.92 0.72
C ILE A 102 -17.64 -2.62 -0.04
N SER A 103 -17.33 -2.68 -1.34
CA SER A 103 -17.23 -1.48 -2.18
C SER A 103 -18.55 -0.71 -2.23
N ALA A 104 -19.68 -1.39 -2.33
CA ALA A 104 -21.00 -0.75 -2.30
C ALA A 104 -21.25 -0.07 -0.94
N VAL A 105 -20.93 -0.75 0.16
CA VAL A 105 -21.06 -0.17 1.51
C VAL A 105 -20.13 1.03 1.68
N MET A 106 -18.86 0.90 1.27
CA MET A 106 -17.88 2.00 1.33
C MET A 106 -18.35 3.21 0.51
N THR A 107 -18.84 2.98 -0.70
CA THR A 107 -19.39 4.04 -1.54
C THR A 107 -20.56 4.74 -0.83
N ALA A 108 -21.54 3.99 -0.33
CA ALA A 108 -22.69 4.55 0.34
C ALA A 108 -22.30 5.36 1.59
N VAL A 109 -21.45 4.81 2.45
CA VAL A 109 -20.97 5.47 3.68
C VAL A 109 -20.15 6.71 3.35
N SER A 110 -19.23 6.61 2.40
CA SER A 110 -18.38 7.74 2.00
C SER A 110 -19.20 8.87 1.37
N MET A 111 -20.11 8.55 0.45
CA MET A 111 -20.93 9.57 -0.22
C MET A 111 -21.89 10.29 0.74
N THR A 112 -22.49 9.56 1.68
CA THR A 112 -23.41 10.17 2.66
C THR A 112 -22.69 10.97 3.75
N GLY A 113 -21.50 10.51 4.18
CA GLY A 113 -20.74 11.12 5.28
C GLY A 113 -19.75 12.22 4.86
N MET A 114 -19.42 12.35 3.58
CA MET A 114 -18.32 13.19 3.10
C MET A 114 -18.45 14.67 3.45
N HIS A 115 -19.65 15.23 3.30
CA HIS A 115 -19.90 16.63 3.61
C HIS A 115 -19.64 16.94 5.10
N ALA A 116 -20.10 16.06 6.01
CA ALA A 116 -19.86 16.20 7.43
C ALA A 116 -18.37 16.02 7.77
N LEU A 117 -17.69 15.07 7.10
CA LEU A 117 -16.28 14.79 7.30
C LEU A 117 -15.40 15.98 6.88
N LEU A 118 -15.63 16.59 5.72
CA LEU A 118 -14.88 17.77 5.28
C LEU A 118 -15.11 18.99 6.20
N LYS A 119 -16.34 19.17 6.70
CA LYS A 119 -16.61 20.20 7.72
C LYS A 119 -15.87 19.92 9.04
N PHE A 120 -15.90 18.68 9.50
CA PHE A 120 -15.16 18.27 10.69
C PHE A 120 -13.65 18.50 10.56
N MET A 121 -13.10 18.32 9.36
CA MET A 121 -11.70 18.60 9.05
C MET A 121 -11.38 20.09 8.88
N HIS A 122 -12.36 20.99 9.06
CA HIS A 122 -12.21 22.43 8.89
C HIS A 122 -11.65 22.81 7.50
N THR A 123 -12.13 22.13 6.45
CA THR A 123 -11.76 22.48 5.07
C THR A 123 -12.17 23.93 4.79
N PRO A 124 -11.25 24.80 4.31
CA PRO A 124 -11.55 26.20 4.04
C PRO A 124 -12.68 26.38 3.04
N ASP A 125 -13.57 27.37 3.27
CA ASP A 125 -14.77 27.59 2.48
C ASP A 125 -14.48 27.90 1.01
N ASP A 126 -13.34 28.54 0.73
CA ASP A 126 -12.93 28.93 -0.63
C ASP A 126 -12.49 27.76 -1.52
N ILE A 127 -12.17 26.61 -0.93
CA ILE A 127 -11.81 25.35 -1.64
C ILE A 127 -12.81 24.23 -1.37
N PHE A 128 -13.77 24.42 -0.45
CA PHE A 128 -14.69 23.37 0.00
C PHE A 128 -15.48 22.74 -1.17
N ARG A 129 -15.99 23.55 -2.07
CA ARG A 129 -16.78 23.09 -3.22
C ARG A 129 -15.96 22.18 -4.14
N ASP A 130 -14.74 22.56 -4.45
CA ASP A 130 -13.86 21.78 -5.33
C ASP A 130 -13.36 20.51 -4.65
N ALA A 131 -13.00 20.59 -3.36
CA ALA A 131 -12.63 19.44 -2.55
C ALA A 131 -13.78 18.41 -2.45
N TYR A 132 -15.00 18.90 -2.18
CA TYR A 132 -16.19 18.05 -2.10
C TYR A 132 -16.49 17.39 -3.44
N ALA A 133 -16.50 18.16 -4.54
CA ALA A 133 -16.76 17.63 -5.88
C ALA A 133 -15.70 16.56 -6.28
N TYR A 134 -14.43 16.85 -6.04
CA TYR A 134 -13.32 15.92 -6.32
C TYR A 134 -13.46 14.60 -5.55
N VAL A 135 -13.60 14.68 -4.22
CA VAL A 135 -13.66 13.46 -3.39
C VAL A 135 -14.94 12.66 -3.61
N MET A 136 -16.06 13.32 -3.90
CA MET A 136 -17.33 12.63 -4.23
C MET A 136 -17.24 11.79 -5.49
N ILE A 137 -16.54 12.29 -6.53
CA ILE A 137 -16.29 11.52 -7.75
C ILE A 137 -15.41 10.31 -7.43
N ILE A 138 -14.32 10.50 -6.66
CA ILE A 138 -13.46 9.38 -6.23
C ILE A 138 -14.26 8.34 -5.45
N CYS A 139 -15.12 8.76 -4.52
CA CYS A 139 -15.99 7.86 -3.74
C CYS A 139 -17.00 7.12 -4.63
N GLY A 140 -17.60 7.81 -5.61
CA GLY A 140 -18.47 7.17 -6.61
C GLY A 140 -17.74 6.13 -7.46
N GLY A 141 -16.44 6.30 -7.65
CA GLY A 141 -15.57 5.40 -8.42
C GLY A 141 -14.90 4.29 -7.61
N ILE A 142 -15.22 4.11 -6.33
CA ILE A 142 -14.61 3.05 -5.48
C ILE A 142 -14.74 1.67 -6.14
N PHE A 143 -15.86 1.37 -6.79
CA PHE A 143 -16.05 0.09 -7.46
C PHE A 143 -15.07 -0.14 -8.61
N ALA A 144 -14.75 0.88 -9.42
CA ALA A 144 -13.78 0.77 -10.50
C ALA A 144 -12.37 0.48 -9.97
N GLN A 145 -11.99 1.16 -8.89
CA GLN A 145 -10.71 0.93 -8.22
C GLN A 145 -10.66 -0.45 -7.54
N ALA A 146 -11.76 -0.88 -6.90
CA ALA A 146 -11.88 -2.19 -6.29
C ALA A 146 -11.75 -3.31 -7.31
N LEU A 147 -12.37 -3.16 -8.48
CA LEU A 147 -12.30 -4.13 -9.58
C LEU A 147 -10.85 -4.34 -10.03
N TYR A 148 -10.11 -3.25 -10.33
CA TYR A 148 -8.71 -3.38 -10.70
C TYR A 148 -7.88 -4.01 -9.58
N ASN A 149 -8.03 -3.54 -8.34
CA ASN A 149 -7.22 -3.99 -7.21
C ASN A 149 -7.45 -5.47 -6.88
N ILE A 150 -8.70 -5.95 -6.88
CA ILE A 150 -8.96 -7.37 -6.61
C ILE A 150 -8.45 -8.27 -7.74
N LEU A 151 -8.65 -7.90 -9.00
CA LEU A 151 -8.17 -8.69 -10.14
C LEU A 151 -6.64 -8.72 -10.21
N ALA A 152 -5.97 -7.60 -9.95
CA ALA A 152 -4.52 -7.53 -9.84
C ALA A 152 -4.01 -8.38 -8.65
N SER A 153 -4.72 -8.39 -7.52
CA SER A 153 -4.36 -9.21 -6.35
C SER A 153 -4.58 -10.70 -6.62
N ILE A 154 -5.62 -11.08 -7.35
CA ILE A 154 -5.83 -12.47 -7.81
C ILE A 154 -4.69 -12.93 -8.72
N LEU A 155 -4.28 -12.12 -9.70
CA LEU A 155 -3.15 -12.45 -10.57
C LEU A 155 -1.85 -12.59 -9.78
N ARG A 156 -1.59 -11.69 -8.83
CA ARG A 156 -0.44 -11.79 -7.91
C ARG A 156 -0.51 -13.06 -7.06
N ALA A 157 -1.68 -13.43 -6.54
CA ALA A 157 -1.89 -14.65 -5.76
C ALA A 157 -1.53 -15.93 -6.56
N LEU A 158 -1.68 -15.91 -7.89
CA LEU A 158 -1.26 -16.98 -8.79
C LEU A 158 0.21 -16.86 -9.26
N GLY A 159 1.00 -15.95 -8.68
CA GLY A 159 2.41 -15.75 -9.03
C GLY A 159 2.66 -14.88 -10.26
N ASN A 160 1.66 -14.14 -10.75
CA ASN A 160 1.80 -13.26 -11.90
C ASN A 160 1.84 -11.79 -11.46
N SER A 161 3.03 -11.22 -11.36
CA SER A 161 3.23 -9.80 -11.03
C SER A 161 3.41 -8.90 -12.25
N LYS A 162 3.69 -9.48 -13.44
CA LYS A 162 3.98 -8.72 -14.65
C LYS A 162 2.71 -8.15 -15.31
N VAL A 163 1.66 -8.94 -15.36
CA VAL A 163 0.40 -8.51 -16.01
C VAL A 163 -0.25 -7.35 -15.27
N PRO A 164 -0.39 -7.37 -13.93
CA PRO A 164 -0.82 -6.18 -13.18
C PRO A 164 0.04 -4.95 -13.44
N LEU A 165 1.36 -5.10 -13.59
CA LEU A 165 2.25 -3.99 -13.95
C LEU A 165 1.89 -3.38 -15.29
N TYR A 166 1.67 -4.21 -16.33
CA TYR A 166 1.33 -3.69 -17.66
C TYR A 166 0.03 -2.89 -17.66
N PHE A 167 -0.99 -3.38 -16.96
CA PHE A 167 -2.25 -2.65 -16.82
C PHE A 167 -2.13 -1.40 -15.95
N LEU A 168 -1.24 -1.41 -14.97
CA LEU A 168 -0.96 -0.21 -14.16
C LEU A 168 -0.27 0.87 -15.01
N ILE A 169 0.72 0.50 -15.83
CA ILE A 169 1.39 1.44 -16.76
C ILE A 169 0.37 2.01 -17.74
N LEU A 170 -0.48 1.16 -18.32
CA LEU A 170 -1.53 1.60 -19.23
C LEU A 170 -2.51 2.55 -18.54
N SER A 171 -2.92 2.23 -17.31
CA SER A 171 -3.76 3.11 -16.49
C SER A 171 -3.13 4.46 -16.27
N ALA A 172 -1.84 4.48 -15.89
CA ALA A 172 -1.11 5.72 -15.65
C ALA A 172 -1.02 6.59 -16.91
N MET A 173 -0.69 6.00 -18.05
CA MET A 173 -0.64 6.73 -19.33
C MET A 173 -2.01 7.27 -19.74
N LEU A 174 -3.05 6.44 -19.61
CA LEU A 174 -4.42 6.86 -19.90
C LEU A 174 -4.89 7.98 -18.95
N ASN A 175 -4.56 7.88 -17.67
CA ASN A 175 -4.87 8.91 -16.68
C ASN A 175 -4.25 10.25 -17.08
N ILE A 176 -2.95 10.31 -17.39
CA ILE A 176 -2.27 11.54 -17.82
C ILE A 176 -2.95 12.15 -19.05
N VAL A 177 -3.29 11.33 -20.05
CA VAL A 177 -3.97 11.83 -21.26
C VAL A 177 -5.36 12.38 -20.92
N LEU A 178 -6.12 11.66 -20.08
CA LEU A 178 -7.47 12.10 -19.66
C LEU A 178 -7.41 13.35 -18.78
N ASP A 179 -6.40 13.50 -17.92
CA ASP A 179 -6.18 14.73 -17.14
C ASP A 179 -6.02 15.94 -18.06
N LEU A 180 -5.15 15.83 -19.06
CA LEU A 180 -4.95 16.90 -20.02
C LEU A 180 -6.22 17.23 -20.80
N VAL A 181 -6.97 16.21 -21.23
CA VAL A 181 -8.24 16.40 -21.97
C VAL A 181 -9.30 17.03 -21.06
N PHE A 182 -9.54 16.49 -19.87
CA PHE A 182 -10.62 16.97 -19.00
C PHE A 182 -10.31 18.32 -18.38
N ILE A 183 -9.05 18.59 -18.06
CA ILE A 183 -8.64 19.85 -17.44
C ILE A 183 -8.46 20.95 -18.48
N ILE A 184 -7.73 20.68 -19.60
CA ILE A 184 -7.38 21.72 -20.56
C ILE A 184 -8.49 21.92 -21.59
N VAL A 185 -9.00 20.82 -22.19
CA VAL A 185 -10.00 20.92 -23.29
C VAL A 185 -11.39 21.14 -22.73
N PHE A 186 -11.83 20.31 -21.78
CA PHE A 186 -13.18 20.43 -21.20
C PHE A 186 -13.28 21.37 -20.01
N LYS A 187 -12.15 21.87 -19.49
CA LYS A 187 -12.08 22.84 -18.38
C LYS A 187 -12.86 22.43 -17.13
N LEU A 188 -12.85 21.14 -16.81
CA LEU A 188 -13.58 20.58 -15.66
C LEU A 188 -12.93 20.88 -14.31
N GLY A 189 -11.73 21.47 -14.27
CA GLY A 189 -11.03 21.77 -13.03
C GLY A 189 -10.60 20.52 -12.25
N ALA A 190 -10.58 20.60 -10.91
CA ALA A 190 -10.22 19.47 -10.04
C ALA A 190 -11.12 18.23 -10.24
N PRO A 191 -12.44 18.33 -10.43
CA PRO A 191 -13.29 17.20 -10.79
C PRO A 191 -12.83 16.44 -12.04
N GLY A 192 -12.18 17.11 -13.00
CA GLY A 192 -11.62 16.48 -14.20
C GLY A 192 -10.55 15.43 -13.87
N ALA A 193 -9.64 15.74 -12.95
CA ALA A 193 -8.63 14.80 -12.46
C ALA A 193 -9.26 13.59 -11.77
N ALA A 194 -10.32 13.79 -10.98
CA ALA A 194 -11.03 12.68 -10.36
C ALA A 194 -11.65 11.73 -11.40
N TRP A 195 -12.31 12.28 -12.43
CA TRP A 195 -12.86 11.49 -13.54
C TRP A 195 -11.78 10.74 -14.31
N ALA A 196 -10.65 11.38 -14.61
CA ALA A 196 -9.51 10.74 -15.28
C ALA A 196 -9.00 9.54 -14.49
N THR A 197 -8.85 9.68 -13.18
CA THR A 197 -8.42 8.61 -12.28
C THR A 197 -9.40 7.42 -12.30
N ILE A 198 -10.71 7.68 -12.16
CA ILE A 198 -11.71 6.61 -12.11
C ILE A 198 -11.83 5.89 -13.44
N ILE A 199 -11.85 6.61 -14.55
CA ILE A 199 -12.00 6.04 -15.88
C ILE A 199 -10.76 5.18 -16.20
N SER A 200 -9.55 5.67 -15.94
CA SER A 200 -8.31 4.92 -16.18
C SER A 200 -8.23 3.64 -15.35
N GLN A 201 -8.62 3.70 -14.08
CA GLN A 201 -8.70 2.53 -13.20
C GLN A 201 -9.79 1.54 -13.67
N GLY A 202 -10.95 2.04 -14.07
CA GLY A 202 -12.04 1.23 -14.59
C GLY A 202 -11.66 0.50 -15.88
N VAL A 203 -11.04 1.20 -16.82
CA VAL A 203 -10.53 0.61 -18.07
C VAL A 203 -9.51 -0.48 -17.77
N SER A 204 -8.57 -0.22 -16.86
CA SER A 204 -7.57 -1.23 -16.47
C SER A 204 -8.19 -2.42 -15.76
N GLY A 205 -9.22 -2.20 -14.93
CA GLY A 205 -10.00 -3.28 -14.32
C GLY A 205 -10.68 -4.17 -15.36
N VAL A 206 -11.35 -3.56 -16.35
CA VAL A 206 -12.02 -4.31 -17.44
C VAL A 206 -11.00 -5.07 -18.28
N LEU A 207 -9.89 -4.44 -18.65
CA LEU A 207 -8.82 -5.11 -19.42
C LEU A 207 -8.19 -6.26 -18.65
N CYS A 208 -7.99 -6.10 -17.34
CA CYS A 208 -7.51 -7.15 -16.45
C CYS A 208 -8.50 -8.33 -16.41
N LEU A 209 -9.81 -8.05 -16.35
CA LEU A 209 -10.87 -9.07 -16.40
C LEU A 209 -10.86 -9.83 -17.74
N VAL A 210 -10.78 -9.11 -18.85
CA VAL A 210 -10.70 -9.70 -20.20
C VAL A 210 -9.45 -10.58 -20.33
N TYR A 211 -8.31 -10.11 -19.83
CA TYR A 211 -7.08 -10.89 -19.81
C TYR A 211 -7.25 -12.19 -19.01
N ILE A 212 -7.81 -12.12 -17.80
CA ILE A 212 -8.05 -13.29 -16.95
C ILE A 212 -8.95 -14.29 -17.69
N TRP A 213 -10.06 -13.83 -18.24
CA TRP A 213 -11.02 -14.68 -18.94
C TRP A 213 -10.39 -15.39 -20.16
N ARG A 214 -9.53 -14.68 -20.93
CA ARG A 214 -8.96 -15.22 -22.17
C ARG A 214 -7.69 -16.03 -21.94
N PHE A 215 -6.82 -15.64 -21.03
CA PHE A 215 -5.45 -16.16 -20.92
C PHE A 215 -5.14 -16.88 -19.61
N VAL A 216 -6.08 -16.98 -18.69
CA VAL A 216 -5.86 -17.67 -17.39
C VAL A 216 -6.89 -18.80 -17.23
N PRO A 217 -6.63 -19.97 -17.85
CA PRO A 217 -7.59 -21.08 -17.83
C PRO A 217 -7.97 -21.55 -16.42
N GLU A 218 -7.05 -21.44 -15.45
CA GLU A 218 -7.25 -21.84 -14.07
C GLU A 218 -8.34 -21.01 -13.36
N LEU A 219 -8.59 -19.79 -13.86
CA LEU A 219 -9.63 -18.89 -13.37
C LEU A 219 -10.92 -18.93 -14.19
N ARG A 220 -11.10 -19.92 -15.04
CA ARG A 220 -12.40 -20.15 -15.70
C ARG A 220 -13.41 -20.61 -14.68
N MET A 221 -14.24 -19.65 -14.28
CA MET A 221 -15.26 -19.85 -13.25
C MET A 221 -16.42 -20.72 -13.76
N LYS A 222 -16.81 -21.71 -12.98
CA LYS A 222 -18.04 -22.48 -13.16
C LYS A 222 -19.16 -21.85 -12.35
N LYS A 223 -20.41 -22.24 -12.60
CA LYS A 223 -21.57 -21.71 -11.91
C LYS A 223 -21.51 -21.96 -10.39
N GLU A 224 -20.96 -23.11 -10.00
CA GLU A 224 -20.80 -23.52 -8.59
C GLU A 224 -19.74 -22.71 -7.86
N ASP A 225 -18.79 -22.08 -8.56
CA ASP A 225 -17.73 -21.28 -7.99
C ASP A 225 -18.26 -19.91 -7.49
N TRP A 226 -19.45 -19.50 -7.95
CA TRP A 226 -20.11 -18.24 -7.56
C TRP A 226 -21.01 -18.38 -6.33
N TYR A 227 -21.20 -19.60 -5.78
CA TYR A 227 -21.97 -19.75 -4.55
C TYR A 227 -21.22 -19.15 -3.37
N PHE A 228 -21.87 -18.21 -2.70
CA PHE A 228 -21.32 -17.58 -1.51
C PHE A 228 -21.16 -18.60 -0.36
N ARG A 229 -19.93 -18.78 0.07
CA ARG A 229 -19.56 -19.74 1.11
C ARG A 229 -19.16 -19.00 2.39
N ARG A 230 -20.04 -19.02 3.38
CA ARG A 230 -19.85 -18.30 4.65
C ARG A 230 -18.52 -18.63 5.35
N ASN A 231 -18.10 -19.89 5.34
CA ASN A 231 -16.84 -20.33 5.96
C ASN A 231 -15.61 -19.75 5.24
N LEU A 232 -15.65 -19.62 3.91
CA LEU A 232 -14.58 -18.97 3.14
C LEU A 232 -14.59 -17.46 3.38
N ALA A 233 -15.77 -16.84 3.39
CA ALA A 233 -15.95 -15.42 3.67
C ALA A 233 -15.36 -15.05 5.04
N ALA A 234 -15.67 -15.82 6.09
CA ALA A 234 -15.13 -15.57 7.43
C ALA A 234 -13.61 -15.62 7.46
N LYS A 235 -12.97 -16.56 6.76
CA LYS A 235 -11.50 -16.63 6.65
C LYS A 235 -10.91 -15.46 5.88
N GLN A 236 -11.54 -15.08 4.76
CA GLN A 236 -11.08 -13.94 3.93
C GLN A 236 -11.25 -12.62 4.69
N ILE A 237 -12.38 -12.41 5.35
CA ILE A 237 -12.62 -11.24 6.20
C ILE A 237 -11.63 -11.19 7.38
N GLY A 238 -11.34 -12.33 8.01
CA GLY A 238 -10.38 -12.45 9.11
C GLY A 238 -8.96 -12.05 8.76
N VAL A 239 -8.60 -12.05 7.48
CA VAL A 239 -7.31 -11.53 7.00
C VAL A 239 -7.47 -10.15 6.37
N GLY A 240 -8.50 -9.95 5.54
CA GLY A 240 -8.68 -8.73 4.75
C GLY A 240 -9.02 -7.50 5.58
N ILE A 241 -9.94 -7.60 6.55
CA ILE A 241 -10.30 -6.46 7.41
C ILE A 241 -9.09 -5.97 8.22
N PRO A 242 -8.33 -6.83 8.94
CA PRO A 242 -7.12 -6.38 9.63
C PRO A 242 -6.08 -5.75 8.69
N MET A 243 -5.90 -6.29 7.48
CA MET A 243 -4.99 -5.69 6.49
C MET A 243 -5.47 -4.32 6.02
N GLY A 244 -6.78 -4.13 5.81
CA GLY A 244 -7.37 -2.84 5.48
C GLY A 244 -7.20 -1.81 6.61
N LEU A 245 -7.56 -2.19 7.84
CA LEU A 245 -7.45 -1.32 9.03
C LEU A 245 -6.01 -0.87 9.31
N GLN A 246 -5.02 -1.65 8.92
CA GLN A 246 -3.61 -1.30 9.05
C GLN A 246 -3.26 0.02 8.32
N TYR A 247 -3.85 0.28 7.13
CA TYR A 247 -3.68 1.55 6.44
C TYR A 247 -4.30 2.72 7.21
N SER A 248 -5.46 2.49 7.82
CA SER A 248 -6.12 3.50 8.68
C SER A 248 -5.27 3.82 9.92
N ILE A 249 -4.70 2.82 10.57
CA ILE A 249 -3.77 2.98 11.70
C ILE A 249 -2.55 3.80 11.29
N THR A 250 -1.98 3.50 10.13
CA THR A 250 -0.83 4.25 9.60
C THR A 250 -1.19 5.71 9.33
N ALA A 251 -2.37 5.99 8.75
CA ALA A 251 -2.85 7.34 8.50
C ALA A 251 -2.99 8.15 9.79
N ILE A 252 -3.59 7.57 10.83
CA ILE A 252 -3.71 8.23 12.15
C ILE A 252 -2.32 8.57 12.70
N GLY A 253 -1.37 7.63 12.59
CA GLY A 253 0.01 7.87 13.04
C GLY A 253 0.70 9.01 12.29
N THR A 254 0.48 9.15 10.98
CA THR A 254 1.04 10.27 10.21
C THR A 254 0.41 11.61 10.58
N MET A 255 -0.89 11.64 10.90
CA MET A 255 -1.56 12.85 11.40
C MET A 255 -0.97 13.33 12.74
N MET A 256 -0.61 12.42 13.65
CA MET A 256 0.02 12.78 14.94
C MET A 256 1.38 13.42 14.72
N VAL A 257 2.20 12.88 13.82
CA VAL A 257 3.49 13.47 13.45
C VAL A 257 3.31 14.83 12.79
N GLN A 258 2.32 14.96 11.88
CA GLN A 258 2.01 16.22 11.22
C GLN A 258 1.59 17.30 12.20
N SER A 259 0.82 16.96 13.23
CA SER A 259 0.43 17.90 14.29
C SER A 259 1.65 18.43 15.05
N ALA A 260 2.59 17.55 15.43
CA ALA A 260 3.83 17.95 16.08
C ALA A 260 4.70 18.82 15.14
N LEU A 261 4.74 18.50 13.87
CA LEU A 261 5.50 19.22 12.86
C LEU A 261 4.99 20.64 12.62
N ASN A 262 3.66 20.82 12.61
CA ASN A 262 3.02 22.12 12.39
C ASN A 262 3.41 23.14 13.48
N MET A 263 3.75 22.69 14.70
CA MET A 263 4.23 23.55 15.79
C MET A 263 5.65 24.10 15.56
N LEU A 264 6.42 23.50 14.63
CA LEU A 264 7.81 23.87 14.35
C LEU A 264 7.95 24.90 13.21
N GLY A 265 6.83 25.29 12.60
CA GLY A 265 6.80 26.31 11.56
C GLY A 265 6.91 25.76 10.12
N SER A 266 6.72 26.67 9.17
CA SER A 266 6.55 26.33 7.73
C SER A 266 7.78 25.69 7.10
N TYR A 267 9.00 26.11 7.46
CA TYR A 267 10.23 25.52 6.93
C TYR A 267 10.41 24.06 7.36
N ALA A 268 10.04 23.74 8.62
CA ALA A 268 10.06 22.37 9.11
C ALA A 268 9.06 21.49 8.34
N VAL A 269 7.85 22.00 8.11
CA VAL A 269 6.80 21.31 7.33
C VAL A 269 7.27 21.08 5.91
N ALA A 270 7.84 22.09 5.24
CA ALA A 270 8.35 21.96 3.87
C ALA A 270 9.48 20.94 3.77
N ALA A 271 10.44 20.99 4.70
CA ALA A 271 11.57 20.08 4.75
C ALA A 271 11.14 18.63 4.99
N PHE A 272 10.24 18.41 5.95
CA PHE A 272 9.71 17.09 6.26
C PHE A 272 8.91 16.52 5.07
N THR A 273 8.10 17.36 4.42
CA THR A 273 7.31 16.96 3.25
C THR A 273 8.20 16.54 2.09
N ALA A 274 9.23 17.33 1.76
CA ALA A 274 10.20 16.98 0.72
C ALA A 274 10.96 15.69 1.07
N GLY A 275 11.45 15.58 2.30
CA GLY A 275 12.14 14.39 2.81
C GLY A 275 11.26 13.14 2.75
N SER A 276 9.99 13.24 3.13
CA SER A 276 9.05 12.12 3.08
C SER A 276 8.71 11.67 1.66
N LYS A 277 8.69 12.59 0.68
CA LYS A 277 8.55 12.23 -0.74
C LYS A 277 9.76 11.46 -1.26
N ILE A 278 10.96 11.87 -0.85
CA ILE A 278 12.20 11.13 -1.16
C ILE A 278 12.12 9.72 -0.55
N GLU A 279 11.82 9.62 0.74
CA GLU A 279 11.66 8.35 1.43
C GLU A 279 10.67 7.42 0.72
N GLN A 280 9.46 7.92 0.38
CA GLN A 280 8.41 7.15 -0.27
C GLN A 280 8.86 6.47 -1.56
N ILE A 281 9.66 7.13 -2.38
CA ILE A 281 10.16 6.55 -3.64
C ILE A 281 11.03 5.31 -3.36
N PHE A 282 11.99 5.43 -2.46
CA PHE A 282 12.95 4.36 -2.17
C PHE A 282 12.35 3.22 -1.35
N THR A 283 11.38 3.52 -0.48
CA THR A 283 10.71 2.48 0.35
C THR A 283 9.68 1.65 -0.42
N GLN A 284 9.31 2.03 -1.67
CA GLN A 284 8.47 1.19 -2.53
C GLN A 284 9.07 -0.20 -2.77
N ALA A 285 10.39 -0.35 -2.71
CA ALA A 285 11.04 -1.64 -2.78
C ALA A 285 10.67 -2.55 -1.58
N PHE A 286 10.54 -1.99 -0.38
CA PHE A 286 10.13 -2.73 0.81
C PHE A 286 8.67 -3.20 0.72
N VAL A 287 7.79 -2.34 0.22
CA VAL A 287 6.37 -2.67 -0.03
C VAL A 287 6.26 -3.80 -1.06
N ALA A 288 7.03 -3.70 -2.15
CA ALA A 288 7.05 -4.71 -3.20
C ALA A 288 7.58 -6.06 -2.69
N GLN A 289 8.66 -6.04 -1.90
CA GLN A 289 9.22 -7.24 -1.28
C GLN A 289 8.26 -7.85 -0.25
N GLY A 290 7.54 -7.03 0.51
CA GLY A 290 6.47 -7.47 1.40
C GLY A 290 5.37 -8.23 0.63
N THR A 291 4.91 -7.66 -0.48
CA THR A 291 3.91 -8.31 -1.36
C THR A 291 4.41 -9.65 -1.91
N ALA A 292 5.68 -9.71 -2.34
CA ALA A 292 6.31 -10.94 -2.80
C ALA A 292 6.39 -11.99 -1.68
N SER A 293 6.78 -11.58 -0.48
CA SER A 293 6.85 -12.44 0.70
C SER A 293 5.46 -13.00 1.08
N ALA A 294 4.42 -12.18 1.03
CA ALA A 294 3.05 -12.62 1.28
C ALA A 294 2.61 -13.72 0.30
N THR A 295 2.79 -13.49 -0.99
CA THR A 295 2.42 -14.47 -2.03
C THR A 295 3.25 -15.74 -1.94
N TYR A 296 4.57 -15.61 -1.74
CA TYR A 296 5.49 -16.73 -1.59
C TYR A 296 5.09 -17.60 -0.39
N ASN A 297 4.89 -16.99 0.76
CA ASN A 297 4.52 -17.72 1.97
C ASN A 297 3.14 -18.37 1.86
N ALA A 298 2.15 -17.65 1.29
CA ALA A 298 0.81 -18.19 1.09
C ALA A 298 0.82 -19.45 0.22
N GLN A 299 1.51 -19.43 -0.93
CA GLN A 299 1.59 -20.61 -1.81
C GLN A 299 2.35 -21.76 -1.14
N ASN A 300 3.46 -21.48 -0.46
CA ASN A 300 4.25 -22.54 0.21
C ASN A 300 3.55 -23.13 1.43
N ILE A 301 2.81 -22.34 2.21
CA ILE A 301 1.93 -22.87 3.28
C ILE A 301 0.83 -23.75 2.68
N GLY A 302 0.19 -23.30 1.59
CA GLY A 302 -0.79 -24.13 0.89
C GLY A 302 -0.23 -25.46 0.40
N ALA A 303 1.01 -25.47 -0.08
CA ALA A 303 1.73 -26.67 -0.51
C ALA A 303 2.27 -27.53 0.66
N GLY A 304 2.09 -27.12 1.91
CA GLY A 304 2.64 -27.84 3.08
C GLY A 304 4.16 -27.71 3.26
N LYS A 305 4.80 -26.76 2.56
CA LYS A 305 6.27 -26.60 2.50
C LYS A 305 6.77 -25.54 3.48
N LEU A 306 6.69 -25.78 4.79
CA LEU A 306 7.07 -24.82 5.83
C LEU A 306 8.58 -24.48 5.78
N GLU A 307 9.44 -25.44 5.43
CA GLU A 307 10.88 -25.18 5.28
C GLU A 307 11.15 -24.15 4.16
N ARG A 308 10.42 -24.23 3.06
CA ARG A 308 10.52 -23.19 2.01
C ARG A 308 10.08 -21.83 2.47
N VAL A 309 9.09 -21.74 3.37
CA VAL A 309 8.72 -20.46 4.01
C VAL A 309 9.88 -19.88 4.79
N ARG A 310 10.62 -20.70 5.55
CA ARG A 310 11.85 -20.26 6.23
C ARG A 310 12.94 -19.79 5.26
N GLU A 311 13.18 -20.56 4.22
CA GLU A 311 14.14 -20.21 3.18
C GLU A 311 13.73 -18.88 2.49
N GLY A 312 12.43 -18.69 2.26
CA GLY A 312 11.86 -17.46 1.70
C GLY A 312 12.10 -16.24 2.60
N PHE A 313 11.86 -16.38 3.91
CA PHE A 313 12.19 -15.30 4.87
C PHE A 313 13.69 -15.01 4.91
N ARG A 314 14.56 -16.04 4.95
CA ARG A 314 16.02 -15.86 4.91
C ARG A 314 16.47 -15.14 3.63
N ALA A 315 15.94 -15.56 2.48
CA ALA A 315 16.22 -14.93 1.20
C ALA A 315 15.73 -13.48 1.16
N SER A 316 14.50 -13.22 1.63
CA SER A 316 13.97 -11.88 1.75
C SER A 316 14.84 -11.00 2.65
N HIS A 317 15.24 -11.50 3.82
CA HIS A 317 16.08 -10.74 4.75
C HIS A 317 17.45 -10.41 4.14
N PHE A 318 18.06 -11.34 3.42
CA PHE A 318 19.30 -11.07 2.70
C PHE A 318 19.11 -9.94 1.66
N ILE A 319 18.11 -10.06 0.79
CA ILE A 319 17.81 -9.05 -0.24
C ILE A 319 17.56 -7.67 0.40
N GLY A 320 16.74 -7.63 1.45
CA GLY A 320 16.33 -6.37 2.05
C GLY A 320 17.42 -5.70 2.88
N ILE A 321 18.26 -6.47 3.59
CA ILE A 321 19.39 -5.91 4.32
C ILE A 321 20.39 -5.31 3.34
N VAL A 322 20.71 -6.02 2.24
CA VAL A 322 21.61 -5.50 1.20
C VAL A 322 21.04 -4.21 0.60
N TYR A 323 19.76 -4.22 0.22
CA TYR A 323 19.11 -3.01 -0.30
C TYR A 323 19.11 -1.88 0.73
N SER A 324 18.76 -2.14 1.98
CA SER A 324 18.71 -1.13 3.05
C SER A 324 20.06 -0.51 3.33
N VAL A 325 21.14 -1.31 3.33
CA VAL A 325 22.49 -0.79 3.53
C VAL A 325 22.96 0.04 2.32
N VAL A 326 22.76 -0.46 1.11
CA VAL A 326 23.20 0.23 -0.11
C VAL A 326 22.41 1.53 -0.33
N VAL A 327 21.08 1.44 -0.31
CA VAL A 327 20.22 2.61 -0.57
C VAL A 327 20.16 3.52 0.63
N GLY A 328 20.14 3.00 1.86
CA GLY A 328 20.23 3.80 3.07
C GLY A 328 21.55 4.57 3.14
N GLY A 329 22.67 3.91 2.84
CA GLY A 329 23.98 4.56 2.72
C GLY A 329 23.99 5.64 1.64
N PHE A 330 23.48 5.35 0.45
CA PHE A 330 23.34 6.34 -0.62
C PHE A 330 22.51 7.55 -0.19
N LEU A 331 21.35 7.35 0.42
CA LEU A 331 20.50 8.43 0.89
C LEU A 331 21.13 9.20 2.04
N PHE A 332 21.86 8.56 2.94
CA PHE A 332 22.53 9.23 4.04
C PHE A 332 23.53 10.29 3.55
N PHE A 333 24.28 10.00 2.48
CA PHE A 333 25.27 10.91 1.93
C PHE A 333 24.70 11.84 0.84
N ALA A 334 23.86 11.32 -0.04
CA ALA A 334 23.41 12.02 -1.23
C ALA A 334 21.92 12.40 -1.21
N GLY A 335 21.13 11.91 -0.25
CA GLY A 335 19.68 12.06 -0.24
C GLY A 335 19.17 13.49 -0.21
N LYS A 336 19.92 14.41 0.43
CA LYS A 336 19.58 15.84 0.47
C LYS A 336 19.49 16.50 -0.92
N TYR A 337 20.27 16.01 -1.90
CA TYR A 337 20.27 16.60 -3.25
C TYR A 337 18.96 16.34 -4.01
N PHE A 338 18.19 15.32 -3.65
CA PHE A 338 16.85 15.11 -4.20
C PHE A 338 15.85 16.20 -3.79
N ALA A 339 16.14 16.99 -2.74
CA ALA A 339 15.31 18.11 -2.35
C ALA A 339 15.14 19.16 -3.46
N TYR A 340 16.14 19.34 -4.32
CA TYR A 340 16.08 20.24 -5.47
C TYR A 340 14.98 19.87 -6.48
N LEU A 341 14.45 18.64 -6.44
CA LEU A 341 13.31 18.24 -7.26
C LEU A 341 11.96 18.75 -6.72
N PHE A 342 11.91 19.15 -5.45
CA PHE A 342 10.67 19.49 -4.74
C PHE A 342 10.62 20.91 -4.21
N ILE A 343 11.78 21.56 -4.05
CA ILE A 343 11.92 22.88 -3.44
C ILE A 343 12.72 23.78 -4.36
N SER A 344 12.10 24.93 -4.73
CA SER A 344 12.74 25.98 -5.54
C SER A 344 13.06 27.21 -4.70
N ASP A 345 12.23 27.54 -3.70
CA ASP A 345 12.38 28.75 -2.91
C ASP A 345 12.93 28.45 -1.51
N ASN A 346 13.72 29.37 -0.93
CA ASN A 346 14.30 29.29 0.42
C ASN A 346 15.07 27.96 0.66
N ILE A 347 15.77 27.49 -0.37
CA ILE A 347 16.41 26.18 -0.32
C ILE A 347 17.57 26.15 0.69
N GLU A 348 18.21 27.30 0.96
CA GLU A 348 19.31 27.40 1.92
C GLU A 348 18.89 27.11 3.35
N GLU A 349 17.66 27.51 3.76
CA GLU A 349 17.12 27.23 5.07
C GLU A 349 16.52 25.82 5.16
N VAL A 350 15.91 25.33 4.07
CA VAL A 350 15.17 24.07 4.08
C VAL A 350 16.09 22.86 3.87
N LEU A 351 17.14 22.99 3.05
CA LEU A 351 18.04 21.88 2.68
C LEU A 351 18.71 21.19 3.90
N PRO A 352 19.24 21.94 4.90
CA PRO A 352 19.80 21.31 6.10
C PRO A 352 18.78 20.47 6.86
N MET A 353 17.51 20.93 6.92
CA MET A 353 16.41 20.20 7.59
C MET A 353 16.02 18.95 6.81
N VAL A 354 15.98 19.00 5.47
CA VAL A 354 15.80 17.80 4.63
C VAL A 354 16.94 16.80 4.86
N ALA A 355 18.17 17.29 4.96
CA ALA A 355 19.32 16.43 5.24
C ALA A 355 19.19 15.70 6.58
N ILE A 356 18.72 16.37 7.61
CA ILE A 356 18.44 15.78 8.92
C ILE A 356 17.38 14.69 8.80
N TYR A 357 16.24 14.99 8.16
CA TYR A 357 15.16 14.02 7.96
C TYR A 357 15.66 12.77 7.25
N VAL A 358 16.27 12.94 6.06
CA VAL A 358 16.71 11.82 5.24
C VAL A 358 17.75 10.96 5.95
N LYS A 359 18.67 11.57 6.71
CA LYS A 359 19.66 10.84 7.53
C LYS A 359 18.98 10.05 8.66
N CYS A 360 18.02 10.67 9.37
CA CYS A 360 17.27 10.00 10.42
C CYS A 360 16.56 8.75 9.89
N VAL A 361 15.91 8.87 8.74
CA VAL A 361 15.14 7.77 8.14
C VAL A 361 16.06 6.69 7.55
N ALA A 362 17.10 7.08 6.83
CA ALA A 362 18.03 6.17 6.17
C ALA A 362 18.72 5.19 7.15
N LEU A 363 19.07 5.65 8.34
CA LEU A 363 19.67 4.83 9.40
C LEU A 363 18.74 3.70 9.89
N PHE A 364 17.43 3.87 9.73
CA PHE A 364 16.40 2.92 10.21
C PHE A 364 15.69 2.17 9.08
N PHE A 365 16.27 2.12 7.89
CA PHE A 365 15.73 1.34 6.76
C PHE A 365 15.65 -0.16 7.06
N ILE A 366 16.58 -0.71 7.84
CA ILE A 366 16.55 -2.13 8.22
C ILE A 366 15.32 -2.46 9.08
N PRO A 367 15.02 -1.75 10.18
CA PRO A 367 13.76 -1.93 10.90
C PRO A 367 12.50 -1.75 10.02
N LEU A 368 12.46 -0.71 9.19
CA LEU A 368 11.34 -0.48 8.26
C LEU A 368 11.17 -1.64 7.27
N TYR A 369 12.27 -2.17 6.77
CA TYR A 369 12.26 -3.34 5.92
C TYR A 369 11.65 -4.56 6.64
N PHE A 370 12.09 -4.86 7.86
CA PHE A 370 11.52 -5.96 8.66
C PHE A 370 10.03 -5.78 8.93
N VAL A 371 9.59 -4.56 9.22
CA VAL A 371 8.17 -4.24 9.37
C VAL A 371 7.39 -4.66 8.13
N ASN A 372 7.85 -4.31 6.94
CA ASN A 372 7.15 -4.63 5.70
C ASN A 372 7.13 -6.14 5.41
N VAL A 373 8.28 -6.81 5.49
CA VAL A 373 8.42 -8.21 5.07
C VAL A 373 7.83 -9.19 6.08
N LEU A 374 8.10 -9.00 7.38
CA LEU A 374 7.52 -9.87 8.40
C LEU A 374 6.00 -9.72 8.49
N ARG A 375 5.51 -8.48 8.46
CA ARG A 375 4.08 -8.18 8.47
C ARG A 375 3.35 -8.87 7.33
N ASN A 376 3.75 -8.59 6.10
CA ASN A 376 3.12 -9.17 4.91
C ASN A 376 3.36 -10.69 4.82
N GLY A 377 4.55 -11.17 5.21
CA GLY A 377 4.87 -12.58 5.23
C GLY A 377 3.99 -13.39 6.20
N ILE A 378 3.73 -12.87 7.40
CA ILE A 378 2.82 -13.47 8.39
C ILE A 378 1.37 -13.41 7.90
N GLN A 379 0.96 -12.30 7.27
CA GLN A 379 -0.37 -12.16 6.63
C GLN A 379 -0.56 -13.21 5.53
N GLY A 380 0.46 -13.46 4.71
CA GLY A 380 0.45 -14.51 3.68
C GLY A 380 0.28 -15.93 4.27
N MET A 381 0.72 -16.14 5.50
CA MET A 381 0.48 -17.39 6.23
C MET A 381 -0.95 -17.53 6.75
N GLY A 382 -1.79 -16.49 6.60
CA GLY A 382 -3.20 -16.48 7.00
C GLY A 382 -3.50 -15.83 8.35
N TYR A 383 -2.51 -15.18 8.98
CA TYR A 383 -2.70 -14.45 10.24
C TYR A 383 -2.89 -12.96 9.97
N GLY A 384 -4.14 -12.47 10.01
CA GLY A 384 -4.44 -11.05 9.80
C GLY A 384 -4.28 -10.20 11.07
N LEU A 385 -4.83 -10.66 12.18
CA LEU A 385 -4.93 -9.89 13.42
C LEU A 385 -3.57 -9.64 14.08
N LEU A 386 -2.69 -10.64 14.14
CA LEU A 386 -1.38 -10.49 14.77
C LEU A 386 -0.55 -9.37 14.14
N PRO A 387 -0.32 -9.33 12.81
CA PRO A 387 0.42 -8.23 12.20
C PRO A 387 -0.27 -6.86 12.33
N MET A 388 -1.60 -6.82 12.42
CA MET A 388 -2.34 -5.58 12.69
C MET A 388 -1.98 -5.01 14.07
N MET A 389 -1.80 -5.86 15.08
CA MET A 389 -1.36 -5.44 16.42
C MET A 389 0.03 -4.80 16.41
N ALA A 390 0.92 -5.23 15.51
CA ALA A 390 2.19 -4.52 15.31
C ALA A 390 1.99 -3.10 14.74
N GLY A 391 0.95 -2.89 13.93
CA GLY A 391 0.52 -1.55 13.50
C GLY A 391 0.05 -0.68 14.66
N VAL A 392 -0.66 -1.24 15.64
CA VAL A 392 -1.06 -0.53 16.86
C VAL A 392 0.16 -0.13 17.70
N ALA A 393 1.13 -1.04 17.85
CA ALA A 393 2.41 -0.72 18.52
C ALA A 393 3.19 0.38 17.79
N GLU A 394 3.17 0.35 16.46
CA GLU A 394 3.76 1.41 15.61
C GLU A 394 3.05 2.76 15.86
N LEU A 395 1.72 2.78 15.91
CA LEU A 395 0.94 3.97 16.21
C LEU A 395 1.30 4.53 17.61
N ALA A 396 1.36 3.68 18.63
CA ALA A 396 1.71 4.08 19.98
C ALA A 396 3.14 4.66 20.04
N GLY A 397 4.12 3.97 19.45
CA GLY A 397 5.51 4.44 19.40
C GLY A 397 5.65 5.78 18.68
N ARG A 398 4.95 5.96 17.56
CA ARG A 398 4.92 7.21 16.78
C ARG A 398 4.27 8.34 17.57
N GLY A 399 3.12 8.08 18.20
CA GLY A 399 2.39 9.06 18.99
C GLY A 399 3.19 9.52 20.20
N ILE A 400 3.76 8.61 20.98
CA ILE A 400 4.58 8.94 22.15
C ILE A 400 5.78 9.81 21.74
N THR A 401 6.52 9.38 20.71
CA THR A 401 7.71 10.11 20.23
C THR A 401 7.35 11.48 19.69
N ALA A 402 6.28 11.60 18.89
CA ALA A 402 5.80 12.87 18.36
C ALA A 402 5.37 13.83 19.47
N THR A 403 4.68 13.35 20.51
CA THR A 403 4.24 14.16 21.65
C THR A 403 5.44 14.69 22.46
N ILE A 404 6.44 13.85 22.72
CA ILE A 404 7.67 14.26 23.40
C ILE A 404 8.45 15.27 22.56
N ALA A 405 8.53 15.05 21.23
CA ALA A 405 9.20 15.95 20.31
C ALA A 405 8.51 17.33 20.24
N ALA A 406 7.18 17.36 20.22
CA ALA A 406 6.38 18.58 20.27
C ALA A 406 6.62 19.36 21.55
N GLY A 407 6.60 18.70 22.71
CA GLY A 407 6.88 19.34 24.01
C GLY A 407 8.30 19.93 24.14
N LYS A 408 9.27 19.41 23.36
CA LYS A 408 10.65 19.91 23.30
C LYS A 408 10.92 20.81 22.10
N SER A 409 9.92 21.09 21.26
CA SER A 409 10.07 21.82 19.97
C SER A 409 11.23 21.26 19.12
N SER A 410 11.40 19.93 19.08
CA SER A 410 12.53 19.26 18.45
C SER A 410 12.18 18.73 17.08
N TYR A 411 12.78 19.32 16.01
CA TYR A 411 12.66 18.82 14.65
C TYR A 411 13.23 17.41 14.50
N ILE A 412 14.41 17.14 15.07
CA ILE A 412 15.04 15.81 15.03
C ILE A 412 14.14 14.78 15.74
N GLY A 413 13.57 15.14 16.90
CA GLY A 413 12.63 14.28 17.60
C GLY A 413 11.41 13.92 16.74
N THR A 414 10.87 14.89 16.01
CA THR A 414 9.75 14.68 15.09
C THR A 414 10.15 13.79 13.91
N CYS A 415 11.35 13.96 13.35
CA CYS A 415 11.89 13.07 12.30
C CYS A 415 12.11 11.63 12.80
N LEU A 416 12.43 11.44 14.07
CA LEU A 416 12.63 10.13 14.68
C LEU A 416 11.34 9.40 15.08
N ALA A 417 10.18 10.05 15.02
CA ALA A 417 8.92 9.46 15.45
C ALA A 417 8.57 8.19 14.64
N SER A 418 8.74 8.21 13.32
CA SER A 418 8.54 7.02 12.47
C SER A 418 9.64 5.96 12.66
N PRO A 419 10.95 6.30 12.62
CA PRO A 419 12.02 5.35 12.94
C PRO A 419 11.86 4.59 14.26
N VAL A 420 11.53 5.29 15.34
CA VAL A 420 11.28 4.66 16.65
C VAL A 420 10.09 3.69 16.59
N ALA A 421 9.00 4.11 15.94
CA ALA A 421 7.83 3.24 15.74
C ALA A 421 8.19 1.97 14.95
N TRP A 422 9.06 2.05 13.94
CA TRP A 422 9.52 0.89 13.18
C TRP A 422 10.35 -0.09 14.02
N ILE A 423 11.14 0.40 14.96
CA ILE A 423 11.87 -0.47 15.90
C ILE A 423 10.86 -1.27 16.74
N PHE A 424 9.91 -0.60 17.39
CA PHE A 424 8.91 -1.29 18.21
C PHE A 424 8.10 -2.30 17.41
N ALA A 425 7.62 -1.92 16.23
CA ALA A 425 6.86 -2.80 15.36
C ALA A 425 7.71 -3.99 14.88
N SER A 426 8.98 -3.77 14.50
CA SER A 426 9.85 -4.84 14.01
C SER A 426 10.17 -5.86 15.11
N VAL A 427 10.45 -5.42 16.33
CA VAL A 427 10.69 -6.31 17.47
C VAL A 427 9.45 -7.17 17.74
N LEU A 428 8.26 -6.56 17.78
CA LEU A 428 7.02 -7.29 18.01
C LEU A 428 6.75 -8.30 16.88
N LEU A 429 6.99 -7.92 15.63
CA LEU A 429 6.82 -8.79 14.47
C LEU A 429 7.80 -9.97 14.48
N TRP A 430 9.02 -9.80 14.99
CA TRP A 430 9.95 -10.92 15.18
C TRP A 430 9.41 -11.92 16.21
N VAL A 431 8.87 -11.45 17.33
CA VAL A 431 8.22 -12.32 18.32
C VAL A 431 7.04 -13.07 17.70
N MET A 432 6.19 -12.35 16.95
CA MET A 432 5.06 -12.95 16.23
C MET A 432 5.51 -13.97 15.18
N TYR A 433 6.61 -13.71 14.48
CA TYR A 433 7.18 -14.63 13.49
C TYR A 433 7.53 -15.99 14.14
N PHE A 434 8.26 -15.99 15.27
CA PHE A 434 8.60 -17.23 15.95
C PHE A 434 7.37 -17.97 16.46
N TYR A 435 6.39 -17.23 17.00
CA TYR A 435 5.13 -17.81 17.42
C TYR A 435 4.37 -18.47 16.25
N VAL A 436 4.20 -17.76 15.14
CA VAL A 436 3.47 -18.23 13.97
C VAL A 436 4.18 -19.41 13.30
N MET A 437 5.50 -19.39 13.21
CA MET A 437 6.27 -20.51 12.65
C MET A 437 6.09 -21.79 13.50
N LYS A 438 6.09 -21.66 14.83
CA LYS A 438 5.83 -22.78 15.74
C LYS A 438 4.40 -23.31 15.62
N ASP A 439 3.40 -22.41 15.54
CA ASP A 439 2.01 -22.79 15.38
C ASP A 439 1.75 -23.48 14.04
N MET A 440 2.40 -23.01 12.96
CA MET A 440 2.33 -23.66 11.65
C MET A 440 3.01 -25.03 11.62
N ALA A 441 4.14 -25.19 12.28
CA ALA A 441 4.80 -26.48 12.40
C ALA A 441 3.88 -27.49 13.12
N ARG A 442 3.20 -27.06 14.16
CA ARG A 442 2.20 -27.87 14.89
C ARG A 442 1.02 -28.25 14.00
N LYS A 443 0.49 -27.30 13.24
CA LYS A 443 -0.67 -27.52 12.35
C LYS A 443 -0.33 -28.44 11.17
N LEU A 444 0.85 -28.31 10.58
CA LEU A 444 1.24 -29.05 9.39
C LEU A 444 1.87 -30.41 9.68
N TYR A 445 2.63 -30.52 10.76
CA TYR A 445 3.46 -31.71 11.05
C TYR A 445 3.15 -32.38 12.40
N GLY A 446 2.24 -31.81 13.19
CA GLY A 446 1.91 -32.34 14.53
C GLY A 446 3.05 -32.22 15.57
N THR A 447 4.12 -31.47 15.25
CA THR A 447 5.29 -31.32 16.11
C THR A 447 5.51 -29.87 16.53
N ASN A 448 6.05 -29.68 17.75
CA ASN A 448 6.49 -28.36 18.23
C ASN A 448 7.96 -28.06 17.86
N LYS A 449 8.66 -29.00 17.19
CA LYS A 449 10.05 -28.79 16.76
C LYS A 449 10.04 -27.95 15.47
N LEU A 450 10.72 -26.82 15.56
CA LEU A 450 11.07 -25.94 14.44
C LEU A 450 12.37 -26.42 13.82
#